data_2ea198d09bae0332b3a6af99613c7410
#
_entry.id   2ea198d09bae0332b3a6af99613c7410
#
_cell.length_a   1.000
_cell.length_b   1.000
_cell.length_c   1.000
_cell.angle_alpha   90.00
_cell.angle_beta   90.00
_cell.angle_gamma   90.00
#
_symmetry.space_group_name_H-M   'P 1'
#
loop_
_entity.id
_entity.type
_entity.pdbx_description
1 polymer ?
#
loop_
_entity_poly.entity_id
_entity_poly.type
_entity_poly.pdbx_seq_one_letter_code
_entity_poly.pdbx_strand_id
1 'polypeptide(L)'
;MKVFKRNLNDKTIYGILMVCVMWYILHISIESNVIPSPYETIKRFIALLPGVLTMHLLASFGRIAAAIAISMLLGIPLGLWIGMNKRADALISPIVYILYPLPKIAFLPIFMILLGIGDSAKITLIVTIIIFQILIAVRDGVKEIPKELFYSVSSLGVSGMGIYSHLIMPAVMPRLISGLRISLGISISALFFAENFATTYGIGYYIMNAWTMVDYLDMFSGILGLSLLGLFLLTALDIIERKLCPWIFL
;
A
#
# COMPACT_ATOMS: atom_id res chain seq x y z
N MET A 1 -24.68 17.41 9.02
CA MET A 1 -23.95 16.13 9.12
C MET A 1 -24.46 14.97 8.23
N LYS A 2 -25.70 14.96 7.75
CA LYS A 2 -26.25 13.94 6.83
C LYS A 2 -25.88 14.13 5.34
N VAL A 3 -25.48 15.33 4.92
CA VAL A 3 -25.16 15.66 3.52
C VAL A 3 -23.82 15.08 3.06
N PHE A 4 -22.86 14.89 3.96
CA PHE A 4 -21.52 14.42 3.59
C PHE A 4 -21.42 12.89 3.34
N LYS A 5 -22.30 12.08 3.97
CA LYS A 5 -22.31 10.61 3.78
C LYS A 5 -22.88 10.17 2.43
N ARG A 6 -23.80 10.93 1.86
CA ARG A 6 -24.43 10.62 0.57
C ARG A 6 -23.50 10.92 -0.61
N ASN A 7 -22.62 11.89 -0.45
CA ASN A 7 -21.72 12.34 -1.53
C ASN A 7 -20.47 11.48 -1.78
N LEU A 8 -20.05 10.58 -0.90
CA LEU A 8 -18.86 9.77 -1.14
C LEU A 8 -19.14 8.61 -2.12
N ASN A 9 -20.26 7.92 -1.94
CA ASN A 9 -20.66 6.85 -2.86
C ASN A 9 -20.95 7.41 -4.26
N ASP A 10 -21.63 8.55 -4.34
CA ASP A 10 -21.95 9.20 -5.62
C ASP A 10 -20.68 9.66 -6.35
N LYS A 11 -19.69 10.19 -5.65
CA LYS A 11 -18.39 10.59 -6.22
C LYS A 11 -17.56 9.39 -6.69
N THR A 12 -17.58 8.30 -5.95
CA THR A 12 -16.86 7.07 -6.33
C THR A 12 -17.50 6.44 -7.57
N ILE A 13 -18.82 6.35 -7.61
CA ILE A 13 -19.56 5.85 -8.77
C ILE A 13 -19.28 6.74 -9.99
N TYR A 14 -19.34 8.06 -9.83
CA TYR A 14 -18.99 9.00 -10.88
C TYR A 14 -17.57 8.81 -11.39
N GLY A 15 -16.59 8.62 -10.49
CA GLY A 15 -15.19 8.36 -10.85
C GLY A 15 -15.03 7.07 -11.67
N ILE A 16 -15.68 5.98 -11.25
CA ILE A 16 -15.67 4.71 -11.99
C ILE A 16 -16.29 4.87 -13.38
N LEU A 17 -17.44 5.54 -13.48
CA LEU A 17 -18.09 5.80 -14.76
C LEU A 17 -17.21 6.62 -15.70
N MET A 18 -16.56 7.68 -15.19
CA MET A 18 -15.66 8.49 -15.99
C MET A 18 -14.44 7.70 -16.50
N VAL A 19 -13.85 6.85 -15.66
CA VAL A 19 -12.76 5.95 -16.09
C VAL A 19 -13.23 4.99 -17.17
N CYS A 20 -14.40 4.37 -17.02
CA CYS A 20 -14.96 3.48 -18.03
C CYS A 20 -15.26 4.21 -19.35
N VAL A 21 -15.76 5.44 -19.30
CA VAL A 21 -16.03 6.26 -20.50
C VAL A 21 -14.71 6.63 -21.19
N MET A 22 -13.71 7.08 -20.44
CA MET A 22 -12.38 7.37 -20.99
C MET A 22 -11.74 6.15 -21.65
N TRP A 23 -11.83 5.00 -20.98
CA TRP A 23 -11.32 3.74 -21.55
C TRP A 23 -12.06 3.37 -22.84
N TYR A 24 -13.39 3.49 -22.86
CA TYR A 24 -14.19 3.20 -24.06
C TYR A 24 -13.87 4.14 -25.22
N ILE A 25 -13.64 5.44 -24.93
CA ILE A 25 -13.19 6.42 -25.94
C ILE A 25 -11.83 6.01 -26.51
N LEU A 26 -10.88 5.61 -25.66
CA LEU A 26 -9.56 5.14 -26.11
C LEU A 26 -9.67 3.88 -26.97
N HIS A 27 -10.53 2.94 -26.61
CA HIS A 27 -10.80 1.73 -27.38
C HIS A 27 -11.26 2.06 -28.81
N ILE A 28 -12.23 2.96 -28.96
CA ILE A 28 -12.76 3.36 -30.27
C ILE A 28 -11.74 4.17 -31.05
N SER A 29 -10.98 5.06 -30.39
CA SER A 29 -10.04 5.98 -31.07
C SER A 29 -8.81 5.29 -31.67
N ILE A 30 -8.42 4.13 -31.10
CA ILE A 30 -7.19 3.45 -31.52
C ILE A 30 -7.44 2.43 -32.63
N GLU A 31 -8.71 2.04 -32.87
CA GLU A 31 -9.12 1.09 -33.93
C GLU A 31 -8.23 -0.18 -34.00
N SER A 32 -7.75 -0.65 -32.84
CA SER A 32 -6.81 -1.75 -32.71
C SER A 32 -7.22 -2.70 -31.59
N ASN A 33 -6.99 -3.99 -31.79
CA ASN A 33 -7.21 -5.02 -30.75
C ASN A 33 -6.28 -4.89 -29.54
N VAL A 34 -5.32 -3.94 -29.56
CA VAL A 34 -4.39 -3.69 -28.44
C VAL A 34 -5.10 -3.17 -27.21
N ILE A 35 -6.17 -2.38 -27.39
CA ILE A 35 -6.99 -1.91 -26.27
C ILE A 35 -8.38 -2.54 -26.37
N PRO A 36 -8.66 -3.64 -25.65
CA PRO A 36 -9.99 -4.28 -25.66
C PRO A 36 -11.03 -3.38 -25.01
N SER A 37 -12.28 -3.61 -25.35
CA SER A 37 -13.39 -2.86 -24.77
C SER A 37 -13.52 -3.14 -23.24
N PRO A 38 -13.99 -2.16 -22.45
CA PRO A 38 -14.29 -2.41 -21.03
C PRO A 38 -15.22 -3.60 -20.80
N TYR A 39 -16.23 -3.76 -21.65
CA TYR A 39 -17.20 -4.85 -21.56
C TYR A 39 -16.54 -6.23 -21.73
N GLU A 40 -15.75 -6.41 -22.78
CA GLU A 40 -15.06 -7.68 -23.05
C GLU A 40 -14.06 -8.02 -21.94
N THR A 41 -13.31 -7.00 -21.47
CA THR A 41 -12.35 -7.16 -20.36
C THR A 41 -13.05 -7.59 -19.07
N ILE A 42 -14.16 -6.95 -18.68
CA ILE A 42 -14.92 -7.33 -17.49
C ILE A 42 -15.49 -8.75 -17.62
N LYS A 43 -16.04 -9.08 -18.78
CA LYS A 43 -16.56 -10.43 -19.06
C LYS A 43 -15.45 -11.48 -18.95
N ARG A 44 -14.29 -11.21 -19.51
CA ARG A 44 -13.13 -12.10 -19.45
C ARG A 44 -12.60 -12.23 -18.02
N PHE A 45 -12.47 -11.12 -17.32
CA PHE A 45 -12.07 -11.09 -15.91
C PHE A 45 -12.97 -11.98 -15.05
N ILE A 46 -14.30 -11.84 -15.18
CA ILE A 46 -15.26 -12.67 -14.43
C ILE A 46 -15.10 -14.15 -14.78
N ALA A 47 -14.88 -14.48 -16.04
CA ALA A 47 -14.68 -15.86 -16.48
C ALA A 47 -13.39 -16.49 -15.92
N LEU A 48 -12.34 -15.68 -15.71
CA LEU A 48 -11.05 -16.14 -15.18
C LEU A 48 -11.00 -16.18 -13.66
N LEU A 49 -11.87 -15.44 -12.96
CA LEU A 49 -11.91 -15.39 -11.50
C LEU A 49 -12.03 -16.75 -10.82
N PRO A 50 -12.89 -17.70 -11.26
CA PRO A 50 -13.03 -18.99 -10.59
C PRO A 50 -11.79 -19.92 -10.71
N GLY A 51 -10.73 -19.47 -11.40
CA GLY A 51 -9.58 -20.33 -11.73
C GLY A 51 -8.25 -19.62 -11.59
N VAL A 52 -7.58 -19.45 -12.72
CA VAL A 52 -6.18 -19.00 -12.80
C VAL A 52 -5.95 -17.65 -12.13
N LEU A 53 -6.85 -16.69 -12.38
CA LEU A 53 -6.69 -15.32 -11.91
C LEU A 53 -6.72 -15.21 -10.38
N THR A 54 -7.55 -16.00 -9.71
CA THR A 54 -7.63 -16.02 -8.24
C THR A 54 -6.31 -16.46 -7.61
N MET A 55 -5.64 -17.47 -8.17
CA MET A 55 -4.35 -17.93 -7.65
C MET A 55 -3.29 -16.83 -7.75
N HIS A 56 -3.26 -16.10 -8.86
CA HIS A 56 -2.34 -14.97 -9.05
C HIS A 56 -2.64 -13.81 -8.10
N LEU A 57 -3.91 -13.47 -7.93
CA LEU A 57 -4.36 -12.41 -7.00
C LEU A 57 -4.04 -12.75 -5.54
N LEU A 58 -4.28 -13.99 -5.12
CA LEU A 58 -3.99 -14.44 -3.76
C LEU A 58 -2.49 -14.43 -3.47
N ALA A 59 -1.65 -14.86 -4.42
CA ALA A 59 -0.21 -14.82 -4.27
C ALA A 59 0.30 -13.38 -4.10
N SER A 60 -0.17 -12.46 -4.94
CA SER A 60 0.17 -11.03 -4.86
C SER A 60 -0.34 -10.38 -3.58
N PHE A 61 -1.58 -10.67 -3.18
CA PHE A 61 -2.15 -10.22 -1.92
C PHE A 61 -1.32 -10.69 -0.71
N GLY A 62 -0.97 -11.98 -0.69
CA GLY A 62 -0.17 -12.57 0.39
C GLY A 62 1.19 -11.88 0.57
N ARG A 63 1.88 -11.57 -0.54
CA ARG A 63 3.16 -10.84 -0.51
C ARG A 63 3.02 -9.44 0.06
N ILE A 64 2.02 -8.68 -0.39
CA ILE A 64 1.76 -7.32 0.13
C ILE A 64 1.37 -7.38 1.60
N ALA A 65 0.46 -8.27 1.98
CA ALA A 65 0.01 -8.40 3.36
C ALA A 65 1.16 -8.78 4.32
N ALA A 66 2.00 -9.74 3.92
CA ALA A 66 3.18 -10.12 4.69
C ALA A 66 4.16 -8.95 4.82
N ALA A 67 4.42 -8.22 3.72
CA ALA A 67 5.32 -7.08 3.74
C ALA A 67 4.80 -5.94 4.65
N ILE A 68 3.50 -5.65 4.62
CA ILE A 68 2.87 -4.65 5.51
C ILE A 68 3.04 -5.09 6.97
N ALA A 69 2.71 -6.35 7.29
CA ALA A 69 2.80 -6.87 8.65
C ALA A 69 4.23 -6.78 9.20
N ILE A 70 5.24 -7.21 8.43
CA ILE A 70 6.65 -7.12 8.82
C ILE A 70 7.08 -5.67 8.99
N SER A 71 6.70 -4.80 8.04
CA SER A 71 7.07 -3.38 8.09
C SER A 71 6.43 -2.65 9.27
N MET A 72 5.20 -3.00 9.64
CA MET A 72 4.55 -2.45 10.83
C MET A 72 5.22 -2.95 12.11
N LEU A 73 5.51 -4.26 12.19
CA LEU A 73 6.14 -4.87 13.35
C LEU A 73 7.51 -4.26 13.66
N LEU A 74 8.28 -3.91 12.63
CA LEU A 74 9.62 -3.33 12.80
C LEU A 74 9.59 -1.79 12.77
N GLY A 75 8.84 -1.20 11.86
CA GLY A 75 8.85 0.24 11.60
C GLY A 75 8.17 1.07 12.70
N ILE A 76 7.08 0.55 13.31
CA ILE A 76 6.40 1.27 14.38
C ILE A 76 7.29 1.39 15.64
N PRO A 77 7.85 0.31 16.22
CA PRO A 77 8.72 0.43 17.38
C PRO A 77 9.95 1.28 17.12
N LEU A 78 10.59 1.12 15.95
CA LEU A 78 11.74 1.93 15.58
C LEU A 78 11.38 3.41 15.43
N GLY A 79 10.27 3.73 14.78
CA GLY A 79 9.79 5.09 14.62
C GLY A 79 9.44 5.76 15.94
N LEU A 80 8.78 5.04 16.85
CA LEU A 80 8.49 5.50 18.21
C LEU A 80 9.79 5.78 19.00
N TRP A 81 10.73 4.84 18.96
CA TRP A 81 12.01 5.00 19.66
C TRP A 81 12.80 6.22 19.16
N ILE A 82 12.89 6.40 17.84
CA ILE A 82 13.57 7.54 17.24
C ILE A 82 12.83 8.84 17.55
N GLY A 83 11.49 8.86 17.44
CA GLY A 83 10.68 10.04 17.70
C GLY A 83 10.74 10.55 19.14
N MET A 84 10.88 9.62 20.10
CA MET A 84 10.94 9.95 21.53
C MET A 84 12.36 10.21 22.05
N ASN A 85 13.39 9.74 21.37
CA ASN A 85 14.78 9.83 21.84
C ASN A 85 15.61 10.74 20.95
N LYS A 86 15.95 11.93 21.45
CA LYS A 86 16.76 12.92 20.72
C LYS A 86 18.11 12.40 20.24
N ARG A 87 18.76 11.49 21.02
CA ARG A 87 20.06 10.92 20.63
C ARG A 87 19.89 9.91 19.49
N ALA A 88 18.87 9.04 19.58
CA ALA A 88 18.55 8.10 18.52
C ALA A 88 18.17 8.85 17.23
N ASP A 89 17.37 9.90 17.32
CA ASP A 89 17.02 10.74 16.20
C ASP A 89 18.24 11.40 15.53
N ALA A 90 19.12 11.99 16.30
CA ALA A 90 20.34 12.62 15.78
C ALA A 90 21.27 11.65 15.04
N LEU A 91 21.30 10.38 15.46
CA LEU A 91 22.15 9.35 14.85
C LEU A 91 21.47 8.66 13.63
N ILE A 92 20.17 8.35 13.73
CA ILE A 92 19.51 7.49 12.76
C ILE A 92 18.80 8.30 11.65
N SER A 93 18.26 9.48 11.97
CA SER A 93 17.54 10.28 10.97
C SER A 93 18.40 10.67 9.76
N PRO A 94 19.69 11.04 9.87
CA PRO A 94 20.51 11.28 8.70
C PRO A 94 20.69 10.05 7.81
N ILE A 95 20.81 8.85 8.41
CA ILE A 95 20.91 7.57 7.67
C ILE A 95 19.61 7.30 6.91
N VAL A 96 18.48 7.44 7.59
CA VAL A 96 17.16 7.30 6.96
C VAL A 96 16.98 8.28 5.81
N TYR A 97 17.40 9.54 5.99
CA TYR A 97 17.30 10.57 4.97
C TYR A 97 18.11 10.24 3.72
N ILE A 98 19.32 9.67 3.86
CA ILE A 98 20.17 9.27 2.74
C ILE A 98 19.61 8.00 2.05
N LEU A 99 19.07 7.05 2.82
CA LEU A 99 18.55 5.79 2.27
C LEU A 99 17.15 5.93 1.66
N TYR A 100 16.40 6.95 2.06
CA TYR A 100 15.02 7.15 1.62
C TYR A 100 14.87 7.32 0.10
N PRO A 101 15.64 8.16 -0.60
CA PRO A 101 15.51 8.38 -2.04
C PRO A 101 16.12 7.27 -2.91
N LEU A 102 16.77 6.26 -2.32
CA LEU A 102 17.37 5.18 -3.11
C LEU A 102 16.27 4.40 -3.88
N PRO A 103 16.53 4.04 -5.14
CA PRO A 103 15.60 3.26 -5.95
C PRO A 103 15.56 1.80 -5.48
N LYS A 104 14.69 1.49 -4.50
CA LYS A 104 14.62 0.17 -3.86
C LYS A 104 14.40 -0.97 -4.85
N ILE A 105 13.68 -0.73 -5.94
CA ILE A 105 13.44 -1.73 -6.99
C ILE A 105 14.76 -2.24 -7.59
N ALA A 106 15.79 -1.41 -7.67
CA ALA A 106 17.11 -1.80 -8.18
C ALA A 106 17.81 -2.88 -7.31
N PHE A 107 17.39 -3.04 -6.06
CA PHE A 107 17.94 -4.06 -5.16
C PHE A 107 17.30 -5.46 -5.34
N LEU A 108 16.26 -5.60 -6.16
CA LEU A 108 15.61 -6.89 -6.37
C LEU A 108 16.58 -8.01 -6.76
N PRO A 109 17.49 -7.84 -7.73
CA PRO A 109 18.46 -8.88 -8.08
C PRO A 109 19.35 -9.27 -6.89
N ILE A 110 19.75 -8.33 -6.06
CA ILE A 110 20.56 -8.58 -4.86
C ILE A 110 19.76 -9.41 -3.85
N PHE A 111 18.50 -9.06 -3.61
CA PHE A 111 17.64 -9.85 -2.73
C PHE A 111 17.41 -11.26 -3.26
N MET A 112 17.30 -11.43 -4.58
CA MET A 112 17.18 -12.76 -5.20
C MET A 112 18.46 -13.61 -5.05
N ILE A 113 19.64 -13.00 -5.08
CA ILE A 113 20.90 -13.70 -4.84
C ILE A 113 21.02 -14.11 -3.36
N LEU A 114 20.65 -13.22 -2.43
CA LEU A 114 20.84 -13.45 -0.99
C LEU A 114 19.75 -14.33 -0.38
N LEU A 115 18.49 -14.20 -0.82
CA LEU A 115 17.32 -14.85 -0.22
C LEU A 115 16.73 -15.97 -1.10
N GLY A 116 17.33 -16.17 -2.28
CA GLY A 116 16.84 -17.12 -3.27
C GLY A 116 15.74 -16.54 -4.16
N ILE A 117 15.47 -17.30 -5.22
CA ILE A 117 14.42 -16.99 -6.19
C ILE A 117 13.08 -17.43 -5.59
N GLY A 118 12.24 -16.46 -5.18
CA GLY A 118 10.95 -16.79 -4.56
C GLY A 118 10.26 -15.58 -3.92
N ASP A 119 9.33 -15.88 -3.04
CA ASP A 119 8.52 -14.86 -2.36
C ASP A 119 9.34 -14.02 -1.38
N SER A 120 10.36 -14.62 -0.73
CA SER A 120 11.19 -13.93 0.26
C SER A 120 11.86 -12.68 -0.30
N ALA A 121 12.47 -12.77 -1.50
CA ALA A 121 13.11 -11.63 -2.15
C ALA A 121 12.11 -10.52 -2.48
N LYS A 122 10.91 -10.88 -2.99
CA LYS A 122 9.84 -9.96 -3.35
C LYS A 122 9.23 -9.28 -2.12
N ILE A 123 8.94 -10.06 -1.07
CA ILE A 123 8.45 -9.53 0.21
C ILE A 123 9.48 -8.58 0.81
N THR A 124 10.76 -8.95 0.83
CA THR A 124 11.83 -8.09 1.35
C THR A 124 11.95 -6.78 0.58
N LEU A 125 11.81 -6.82 -0.75
CA LEU A 125 11.77 -5.60 -1.55
C LEU A 125 10.65 -4.67 -1.09
N ILE A 126 9.43 -5.21 -0.95
CA ILE A 126 8.26 -4.41 -0.55
C ILE A 126 8.43 -3.90 0.89
N VAL A 127 8.97 -4.73 1.80
CA VAL A 127 9.31 -4.32 3.18
C VAL A 127 10.25 -3.11 3.16
N THR A 128 11.31 -3.12 2.33
CA THR A 128 12.24 -1.99 2.26
C THR A 128 11.59 -0.70 1.78
N ILE A 129 10.50 -0.78 1.00
CA ILE A 129 9.73 0.38 0.56
C ILE A 129 8.84 0.90 1.70
N ILE A 130 8.09 0.01 2.33
CA ILE A 130 7.07 0.36 3.33
C ILE A 130 7.70 0.80 4.66
N ILE A 131 8.77 0.12 5.12
CA ILE A 131 9.35 0.34 6.44
C ILE A 131 9.84 1.78 6.64
N PHE A 132 10.48 2.38 5.62
CA PHE A 132 10.94 3.77 5.69
C PHE A 132 9.78 4.76 5.81
N GLN A 133 8.68 4.51 5.09
CA GLN A 133 7.48 5.34 5.17
C GLN A 133 6.84 5.28 6.56
N ILE A 134 6.71 4.07 7.11
CA ILE A 134 6.17 3.86 8.47
C ILE A 134 7.06 4.53 9.50
N LEU A 135 8.37 4.30 9.43
CA LEU A 135 9.33 4.84 10.36
C LEU A 135 9.27 6.38 10.40
N ILE A 136 9.29 7.02 9.23
CA ILE A 136 9.21 8.47 9.12
C ILE A 136 7.85 8.98 9.62
N ALA A 137 6.75 8.34 9.20
CA ALA A 137 5.40 8.75 9.61
C ALA A 137 5.22 8.68 11.14
N VAL A 138 5.71 7.61 11.75
CA VAL A 138 5.63 7.42 13.22
C VAL A 138 6.55 8.39 13.95
N ARG A 139 7.81 8.50 13.53
CA ARG A 139 8.78 9.44 14.12
C ARG A 139 8.25 10.88 14.11
N ASP A 140 7.79 11.33 12.95
CA ASP A 140 7.31 12.70 12.77
C ASP A 140 6.00 12.91 13.52
N GLY A 141 5.12 11.90 13.53
CA GLY A 141 3.89 11.93 14.32
C GLY A 141 4.16 12.11 15.82
N VAL A 142 5.20 11.46 16.36
CA VAL A 142 5.60 11.64 17.76
C VAL A 142 6.13 13.07 18.01
N LYS A 143 6.96 13.59 17.08
CA LYS A 143 7.55 14.92 17.22
C LYS A 143 6.55 16.07 17.14
N GLU A 144 5.43 15.85 16.47
CA GLU A 144 4.36 16.84 16.34
C GLU A 144 3.44 16.92 17.55
N ILE A 145 3.54 15.97 18.50
CA ILE A 145 2.74 16.03 19.72
C ILE A 145 3.18 17.23 20.57
N PRO A 146 2.28 18.19 20.87
CA PRO A 146 2.58 19.33 21.72
C PRO A 146 3.01 18.87 23.13
N LYS A 147 4.04 19.53 23.68
CA LYS A 147 4.56 19.21 25.02
C LYS A 147 3.50 19.39 26.11
N GLU A 148 2.58 20.33 25.90
CA GLU A 148 1.47 20.64 26.80
C GLU A 148 0.55 19.44 27.00
N LEU A 149 0.38 18.59 26.00
CA LEU A 149 -0.39 17.35 26.10
C LEU A 149 0.31 16.33 27.00
N PHE A 150 1.65 16.23 26.94
CA PHE A 150 2.40 15.39 27.86
C PHE A 150 2.25 15.86 29.30
N TYR A 151 2.33 17.16 29.56
CA TYR A 151 2.12 17.71 30.92
C TYR A 151 0.68 17.47 31.40
N SER A 152 -0.32 17.68 30.55
CA SER A 152 -1.72 17.44 30.88
C SER A 152 -1.99 15.99 31.26
N VAL A 153 -1.49 15.03 30.48
CA VAL A 153 -1.68 13.60 30.73
C VAL A 153 -0.92 13.16 32.00
N SER A 154 0.30 13.70 32.21
CA SER A 154 1.08 13.40 33.41
C SER A 154 0.44 13.96 34.68
N SER A 155 -0.20 15.14 34.65
CA SER A 155 -0.90 15.72 35.79
C SER A 155 -2.15 14.93 36.19
N LEU A 156 -2.71 14.12 35.28
CA LEU A 156 -3.77 13.15 35.57
C LEU A 156 -3.24 11.83 36.18
N GLY A 157 -1.94 11.75 36.51
CA GLY A 157 -1.31 10.57 37.11
C GLY A 157 -0.97 9.45 36.13
N VAL A 158 -1.12 9.69 34.79
CA VAL A 158 -0.78 8.70 33.75
C VAL A 158 0.73 8.72 33.51
N SER A 159 1.38 7.57 33.61
CA SER A 159 2.82 7.42 33.41
C SER A 159 3.17 6.17 32.59
N GLY A 160 4.40 6.11 32.12
CA GLY A 160 4.95 4.94 31.42
C GLY A 160 4.09 4.46 30.24
N MET A 161 3.66 3.21 30.27
CA MET A 161 2.86 2.59 29.19
C MET A 161 1.51 3.29 28.97
N GLY A 162 0.95 3.94 29.99
CA GLY A 162 -0.27 4.73 29.87
C GLY A 162 -0.13 5.92 28.92
N ILE A 163 1.02 6.61 28.91
CA ILE A 163 1.31 7.70 27.98
C ILE A 163 1.35 7.16 26.54
N TYR A 164 1.94 5.98 26.33
CA TYR A 164 1.96 5.35 24.99
C TYR A 164 0.56 5.04 24.48
N SER A 165 -0.26 4.39 25.29
CA SER A 165 -1.58 3.91 24.85
C SER A 165 -2.62 5.02 24.73
N HIS A 166 -2.57 6.06 25.59
CA HIS A 166 -3.61 7.09 25.65
C HIS A 166 -3.23 8.42 24.97
N LEU A 167 -1.94 8.66 24.74
CA LEU A 167 -1.49 9.89 24.07
C LEU A 167 -0.75 9.58 22.76
N ILE A 168 0.36 8.83 22.82
CA ILE A 168 1.27 8.71 21.68
C ILE A 168 0.63 7.92 20.53
N MET A 169 0.16 6.70 20.80
CA MET A 169 -0.42 5.85 19.76
C MET A 169 -1.65 6.48 19.10
N PRO A 170 -2.64 7.02 19.84
CA PRO A 170 -3.75 7.74 19.20
C PRO A 170 -3.30 8.95 18.37
N ALA A 171 -2.33 9.73 18.84
CA ALA A 171 -1.84 10.90 18.11
C ALA A 171 -1.09 10.54 16.82
N VAL A 172 -0.32 9.45 16.83
CA VAL A 172 0.50 9.00 15.69
C VAL A 172 -0.31 8.22 14.66
N MET A 173 -1.38 7.53 15.09
CA MET A 173 -2.15 6.61 14.24
C MET A 173 -2.63 7.22 12.91
N PRO A 174 -3.18 8.45 12.85
CA PRO A 174 -3.62 9.05 11.60
C PRO A 174 -2.49 9.23 10.59
N ARG A 175 -1.31 9.61 11.09
CA ARG A 175 -0.13 9.82 10.28
C ARG A 175 0.45 8.51 9.77
N LEU A 176 0.46 7.48 10.62
CA LEU A 176 0.83 6.12 10.24
C LEU A 176 -0.05 5.60 9.10
N ILE A 177 -1.38 5.74 9.23
CA ILE A 177 -2.33 5.27 8.21
C ILE A 177 -2.16 6.06 6.90
N SER A 178 -1.93 7.36 6.97
CA SER A 178 -1.62 8.18 5.78
C SER A 178 -0.32 7.74 5.11
N GLY A 179 0.71 7.43 5.88
CA GLY A 179 1.97 6.87 5.39
C GLY A 179 1.78 5.50 4.72
N LEU A 180 0.99 4.62 5.32
CA LEU A 180 0.63 3.32 4.73
C LEU A 180 -0.12 3.47 3.41
N ARG A 181 -1.04 4.42 3.29
CA ARG A 181 -1.79 4.68 2.05
C ARG A 181 -0.86 5.02 0.89
N ILE A 182 0.11 5.90 1.11
CA ILE A 182 1.12 6.26 0.12
C ILE A 182 1.99 5.04 -0.22
N SER A 183 2.43 4.30 0.80
CA SER A 183 3.26 3.12 0.64
C SER A 183 2.58 2.02 -0.18
N LEU A 184 1.27 1.81 0.01
CA LEU A 184 0.51 0.81 -0.75
C LEU A 184 0.55 1.09 -2.25
N GLY A 185 0.34 2.34 -2.67
CA GLY A 185 0.41 2.70 -4.09
C GLY A 185 1.77 2.39 -4.72
N ILE A 186 2.86 2.74 -4.02
CA ILE A 186 4.23 2.47 -4.48
C ILE A 186 4.50 0.96 -4.47
N SER A 187 4.04 0.25 -3.44
CA SER A 187 4.28 -1.19 -3.28
C SER A 187 3.58 -2.04 -4.33
N ILE A 188 2.38 -1.67 -4.77
CA ILE A 188 1.67 -2.35 -5.85
C ILE A 188 2.46 -2.25 -7.15
N SER A 189 3.01 -1.07 -7.46
CA SER A 189 3.87 -0.88 -8.63
C SER A 189 5.17 -1.68 -8.53
N ALA A 190 5.81 -1.67 -7.35
CA ALA A 190 7.02 -2.44 -7.11
C ALA A 190 6.77 -3.96 -7.17
N LEU A 191 5.62 -4.41 -6.65
CA LEU A 191 5.21 -5.81 -6.75
C LEU A 191 5.02 -6.24 -8.20
N PHE A 192 4.32 -5.44 -9.02
CA PHE A 192 4.18 -5.70 -10.44
C PHE A 192 5.53 -5.96 -11.10
N PHE A 193 6.52 -5.09 -10.88
CA PHE A 193 7.86 -5.28 -11.40
C PHE A 193 8.57 -6.51 -10.83
N ALA A 194 8.48 -6.75 -9.52
CA ALA A 194 9.14 -7.87 -8.89
C ALA A 194 8.58 -9.23 -9.34
N GLU A 195 7.28 -9.28 -9.65
CA GLU A 195 6.64 -10.51 -10.12
C GLU A 195 6.98 -10.87 -11.57
N ASN A 196 7.58 -9.96 -12.34
CA ASN A 196 8.09 -10.28 -13.68
C ASN A 196 9.38 -11.12 -13.64
N PHE A 197 10.01 -11.24 -12.48
CA PHE A 197 11.24 -12.01 -12.33
C PHE A 197 10.97 -13.32 -11.59
N ALA A 198 11.23 -14.43 -12.28
CA ALA A 198 11.21 -15.78 -11.73
C ALA A 198 10.02 -16.05 -10.79
N THR A 199 8.82 -15.91 -11.32
CA THR A 199 7.55 -16.05 -10.59
C THR A 199 6.67 -17.06 -11.30
N THR A 200 6.04 -17.97 -10.53
CA THR A 200 5.03 -18.91 -11.05
C THR A 200 3.63 -18.35 -10.87
N TYR A 201 3.36 -17.71 -9.72
CA TYR A 201 2.06 -17.14 -9.38
C TYR A 201 2.24 -15.69 -8.90
N GLY A 202 1.51 -14.77 -9.51
CA GLY A 202 1.47 -13.35 -9.21
C GLY A 202 0.76 -12.61 -10.33
N ILE A 203 0.02 -11.56 -9.97
CA ILE A 203 -0.77 -10.82 -10.98
C ILE A 203 0.14 -10.05 -11.95
N GLY A 204 1.32 -9.59 -11.48
CA GLY A 204 2.33 -8.96 -12.34
C GLY A 204 2.88 -9.94 -13.39
N TYR A 205 3.21 -11.16 -12.97
CA TYR A 205 3.60 -12.23 -13.89
C TYR A 205 2.50 -12.54 -14.89
N TYR A 206 1.24 -12.67 -14.44
CA TYR A 206 0.11 -12.94 -15.32
C TYR A 206 -0.05 -11.88 -16.42
N ILE A 207 0.02 -10.60 -16.05
CA ILE A 207 -0.06 -9.47 -16.98
C ILE A 207 1.06 -9.53 -18.02
N MET A 208 2.31 -9.72 -17.58
CA MET A 208 3.46 -9.76 -18.48
C MET A 208 3.48 -11.01 -19.36
N ASN A 209 3.03 -12.14 -18.84
CA ASN A 209 2.90 -13.37 -19.63
C ASN A 209 1.85 -13.19 -20.75
N ALA A 210 0.68 -12.64 -20.44
CA ALA A 210 -0.35 -12.32 -21.42
C ALA A 210 0.17 -11.32 -22.48
N TRP A 211 0.94 -10.30 -22.06
CA TRP A 211 1.56 -9.35 -22.97
C TRP A 211 2.54 -10.01 -23.93
N THR A 212 3.42 -10.89 -23.45
CA THR A 212 4.39 -11.61 -24.31
C THR A 212 3.71 -12.57 -25.28
N MET A 213 2.54 -13.09 -24.94
CA MET A 213 1.70 -13.92 -25.81
C MET A 213 0.81 -13.10 -26.77
N VAL A 214 0.87 -11.76 -26.70
CA VAL A 214 0.03 -10.84 -27.49
C VAL A 214 -1.46 -11.03 -27.18
N ASP A 215 -1.79 -11.58 -26.00
CA ASP A 215 -3.16 -11.69 -25.50
C ASP A 215 -3.53 -10.44 -24.69
N TYR A 216 -3.94 -9.41 -25.41
CA TYR A 216 -4.29 -8.14 -24.78
C TYR A 216 -5.54 -8.23 -23.90
N LEU A 217 -6.46 -9.13 -24.21
CA LEU A 217 -7.68 -9.30 -23.39
C LEU A 217 -7.36 -9.88 -22.01
N ASP A 218 -6.49 -10.88 -21.94
CA ASP A 218 -6.01 -11.44 -20.68
C ASP A 218 -5.10 -10.45 -19.94
N MET A 219 -4.24 -9.71 -20.65
CA MET A 219 -3.42 -8.66 -20.08
C MET A 219 -4.26 -7.58 -19.38
N PHE A 220 -5.30 -7.05 -20.06
CA PHE A 220 -6.19 -6.05 -19.47
C PHE A 220 -7.06 -6.62 -18.33
N SER A 221 -7.42 -7.89 -18.40
CA SER A 221 -8.08 -8.60 -17.30
C SER A 221 -7.19 -8.69 -16.07
N GLY A 222 -5.89 -8.92 -16.25
CA GLY A 222 -4.88 -8.89 -15.19
C GLY A 222 -4.69 -7.48 -14.60
N ILE A 223 -4.63 -6.44 -15.46
CA ILE A 223 -4.55 -5.04 -15.02
C ILE A 223 -5.77 -4.65 -14.20
N LEU A 224 -6.97 -5.05 -14.63
CA LEU A 224 -8.20 -4.85 -13.87
C LEU A 224 -8.13 -5.55 -12.51
N GLY A 225 -7.63 -6.79 -12.47
CA GLY A 225 -7.42 -7.56 -11.23
C GLY A 225 -6.47 -6.87 -10.27
N LEU A 226 -5.32 -6.39 -10.75
CA LEU A 226 -4.35 -5.64 -9.94
C LEU A 226 -4.95 -4.33 -9.41
N SER A 227 -5.71 -3.62 -10.24
CA SER A 227 -6.39 -2.38 -9.86
C SER A 227 -7.44 -2.61 -8.77
N LEU A 228 -8.23 -3.69 -8.90
CA LEU A 228 -9.21 -4.08 -7.89
C LEU A 228 -8.55 -4.54 -6.58
N LEU A 229 -7.42 -5.25 -6.65
CA LEU A 229 -6.61 -5.59 -5.49
C LEU A 229 -6.12 -4.33 -4.76
N GLY A 230 -5.62 -3.34 -5.49
CA GLY A 230 -5.21 -2.06 -4.94
C GLY A 230 -6.36 -1.30 -4.27
N LEU A 231 -7.50 -1.23 -4.95
CA LEU A 231 -8.71 -0.61 -4.41
C LEU A 231 -9.21 -1.33 -3.14
N PHE A 232 -9.17 -2.66 -3.13
CA PHE A 232 -9.52 -3.46 -1.95
C PHE A 232 -8.61 -3.13 -0.76
N LEU A 233 -7.28 -3.08 -0.96
CA LEU A 233 -6.32 -2.76 0.09
C LEU A 233 -6.51 -1.33 0.64
N LEU A 234 -6.73 -0.35 -0.24
CA LEU A 234 -6.99 1.03 0.16
C LEU A 234 -8.32 1.16 0.92
N THR A 235 -9.37 0.47 0.46
CA THR A 235 -10.67 0.47 1.14
C THR A 235 -10.58 -0.20 2.51
N ALA A 236 -9.84 -1.31 2.62
CA ALA A 236 -9.58 -1.97 3.89
C ALA A 236 -8.85 -1.02 4.86
N LEU A 237 -7.86 -0.28 4.38
CA LEU A 237 -7.15 0.72 5.17
C LEU A 237 -8.08 1.86 5.63
N ASP A 238 -8.97 2.35 4.77
CA ASP A 238 -9.97 3.38 5.12
C ASP A 238 -10.95 2.89 6.20
N ILE A 239 -11.34 1.61 6.15
CA ILE A 239 -12.18 1.01 7.18
C ILE A 239 -11.43 0.92 8.51
N ILE A 240 -10.15 0.52 8.47
CA ILE A 240 -9.29 0.47 9.65
C ILE A 240 -9.12 1.86 10.25
N GLU A 241 -8.88 2.89 9.42
CA GLU A 241 -8.75 4.28 9.86
C GLU A 241 -9.99 4.76 10.62
N ARG A 242 -11.17 4.53 10.05
CA ARG A 242 -12.44 4.91 10.70
C ARG A 242 -12.66 4.22 12.05
N LYS A 243 -12.17 2.99 12.21
CA LYS A 243 -12.29 2.25 13.46
C LYS A 243 -11.26 2.67 14.50
N LEU A 244 -10.01 2.90 14.06
CA LEU A 244 -8.91 3.23 14.96
C LEU A 244 -8.81 4.72 15.28
N CYS A 245 -9.30 5.58 14.42
CA CYS A 245 -9.21 7.04 14.55
C CYS A 245 -10.59 7.73 14.43
N PRO A 246 -11.61 7.32 15.23
CA PRO A 246 -12.96 7.90 15.10
C PRO A 246 -13.00 9.42 15.35
N TRP A 247 -12.06 9.96 16.13
CA TRP A 247 -11.96 11.37 16.44
C TRP A 247 -11.61 12.27 15.25
N ILE A 248 -11.08 11.74 14.15
CA ILE A 248 -10.80 12.50 12.93
C ILE A 248 -12.09 12.81 12.16
N PHE A 249 -13.14 12.00 12.37
CA PHE A 249 -14.39 12.06 11.62
C PHE A 249 -15.53 12.73 12.42
N LEU A 250 -15.22 13.24 13.61
CA LEU A 250 -16.12 14.03 14.46
C LEU A 250 -16.09 15.48 14.05
#